data_235e5372c14ab3b19488ae4a794a2b0c
#
_entry.id   235e5372c14ab3b19488ae4a794a2b0c
#
_cell.length_a   1.000
_cell.length_b   1.000
_cell.length_c   1.000
_cell.angle_alpha   90.00
_cell.angle_beta   90.00
_cell.angle_gamma   90.00
#
_symmetry.space_group_name_H-M   'P 1'
#
loop_
_entity.id
_entity.type
_entity.pdbx_description
1 polymer ?
#
loop_
_entity_poly.entity_id
_entity_poly.type
_entity_poly.pdbx_seq_one_letter_code
_entity_poly.pdbx_strand_id
1 'polypeptide(L)'
;MDFVHLKPEQRQSFAEDGFLVIPKALSASAVDLLLAASDRLAEPLLEKPEMTGRPEYNHLDLRPGLLREEALFDLVAHSSTVPLVVQLLSPNIHLHSTTLIYKRPEHTNAPTFRRGWHRDIRIPRDLGHQSLPMVGIKICYCLTDFHQPNSGMTLMARGSHLKSTPLALPKGEVDPADVEVCDLRMNAGDAFLFENRIFHTATPNRSNRVAKVLMYGYAYRWMKAEVYLEVPDKQYLAKADPITRQLLGEYRDVDTQPWALQRWAKTHGVLPETVPWTVEV
;
A
#
# COMPACT_ATOMS: atom_id res chain seq x y z
N MET A 1 16.69 -9.96 -3.95
CA MET A 1 15.66 -9.77 -2.90
C MET A 1 15.74 -10.95 -1.95
N ASP A 2 16.01 -10.68 -0.68
CA ASP A 2 16.06 -11.70 0.36
C ASP A 2 14.67 -12.30 0.59
N PHE A 3 14.64 -13.50 1.17
CA PHE A 3 13.40 -14.21 1.39
C PHE A 3 12.90 -14.03 2.82
N VAL A 4 11.64 -13.63 2.95
CA VAL A 4 10.92 -13.62 4.22
C VAL A 4 9.72 -14.54 4.11
N HIS A 5 9.67 -15.55 4.95
CA HIS A 5 8.53 -16.48 5.03
C HIS A 5 7.30 -15.80 5.62
N LEU A 6 6.18 -15.91 4.92
CA LEU A 6 4.87 -15.65 5.51
C LEU A 6 4.53 -16.80 6.46
N LYS A 7 4.40 -16.48 7.75
CA LYS A 7 4.04 -17.47 8.76
C LYS A 7 2.56 -17.89 8.62
N PRO A 8 2.21 -19.14 9.01
CA PRO A 8 0.81 -19.60 8.93
C PRO A 8 -0.18 -18.66 9.62
N GLU A 9 0.16 -18.18 10.83
CA GLU A 9 -0.67 -17.26 11.60
C GLU A 9 -0.81 -15.89 10.93
N GLN A 10 0.21 -15.41 10.22
CA GLN A 10 0.14 -14.18 9.44
C GLN A 10 -0.78 -14.34 8.23
N ARG A 11 -0.71 -15.49 7.55
CA ARG A 11 -1.61 -15.81 6.44
C ARG A 11 -3.05 -15.89 6.89
N GLN A 12 -3.30 -16.53 8.03
CA GLN A 12 -4.63 -16.63 8.63
C GLN A 12 -5.16 -15.23 9.00
N SER A 13 -4.37 -14.43 9.72
CA SER A 13 -4.75 -13.06 10.09
C SER A 13 -5.07 -12.21 8.86
N PHE A 14 -4.25 -12.28 7.79
CA PHE A 14 -4.54 -11.55 6.56
C PHE A 14 -5.84 -12.01 5.89
N ALA A 15 -6.12 -13.31 5.91
CA ALA A 15 -7.35 -13.87 5.33
C ALA A 15 -8.60 -13.49 6.12
N GLU A 16 -8.50 -13.33 7.44
CA GLU A 16 -9.60 -12.96 8.32
C GLU A 16 -9.80 -11.45 8.41
N ASP A 17 -8.72 -10.70 8.52
CA ASP A 17 -8.73 -9.27 8.79
C ASP A 17 -8.71 -8.40 7.52
N GLY A 18 -8.08 -8.89 6.44
CA GLY A 18 -7.84 -8.16 5.20
C GLY A 18 -6.59 -7.27 5.22
N PHE A 19 -5.83 -7.28 6.32
CA PHE A 19 -4.57 -6.57 6.47
C PHE A 19 -3.60 -7.33 7.38
N LEU A 20 -2.31 -6.96 7.33
CA LEU A 20 -1.25 -7.57 8.13
C LEU A 20 -0.23 -6.50 8.56
N VAL A 21 0.05 -6.41 9.85
CA VAL A 21 1.09 -5.53 10.40
C VAL A 21 2.45 -6.24 10.40
N ILE A 22 3.47 -5.53 9.96
CA ILE A 22 4.87 -5.99 9.90
C ILE A 22 5.71 -5.05 10.77
N PRO A 23 5.93 -5.39 12.03
CA PRO A 23 6.77 -4.59 12.91
C PRO A 23 8.23 -4.55 12.41
N LYS A 24 8.88 -3.39 12.53
CA LYS A 24 10.28 -3.19 12.15
C LYS A 24 10.60 -3.63 10.71
N ALA A 25 9.69 -3.33 9.79
CA ALA A 25 9.88 -3.60 8.37
C ALA A 25 11.08 -2.84 7.78
N LEU A 26 11.37 -1.67 8.33
CA LEU A 26 12.52 -0.82 7.97
C LEU A 26 13.45 -0.67 9.18
N SER A 27 14.75 -0.65 8.93
CA SER A 27 15.72 -0.25 9.95
C SER A 27 15.64 1.25 10.21
N ALA A 28 16.16 1.70 11.37
CA ALA A 28 16.20 3.14 11.68
C ALA A 28 16.97 3.94 10.60
N SER A 29 18.09 3.42 10.12
CA SER A 29 18.84 4.07 9.05
C SER A 29 18.09 4.13 7.71
N ALA A 30 17.26 3.12 7.39
CA ALA A 30 16.40 3.15 6.22
C ALA A 30 15.30 4.22 6.38
N VAL A 31 14.70 4.35 7.58
CA VAL A 31 13.73 5.41 7.88
C VAL A 31 14.34 6.79 7.69
N ASP A 32 15.57 7.02 8.19
CA ASP A 32 16.25 8.31 8.04
C ASP A 32 16.50 8.67 6.56
N LEU A 33 16.95 7.70 5.76
CA LEU A 33 17.17 7.90 4.32
C LEU A 33 15.86 8.19 3.58
N LEU A 34 14.79 7.45 3.91
CA LEU A 34 13.48 7.64 3.32
C LEU A 34 12.86 8.97 3.72
N LEU A 35 13.02 9.40 4.97
CA LEU A 35 12.59 10.72 5.44
C LEU A 35 13.31 11.82 4.66
N ALA A 36 14.64 11.76 4.56
CA ALA A 36 15.42 12.76 3.83
C ALA A 36 15.01 12.85 2.34
N ALA A 37 14.79 11.71 1.68
CA ALA A 37 14.32 11.67 0.30
C ALA A 37 12.90 12.23 0.16
N SER A 38 12.01 11.84 1.07
CA SER A 38 10.61 12.28 1.09
C SER A 38 10.50 13.79 1.35
N ASP A 39 11.30 14.33 2.29
CA ASP A 39 11.30 15.75 2.62
C ASP A 39 11.78 16.60 1.43
N ARG A 40 12.83 16.18 0.70
CA ARG A 40 13.26 16.88 -0.53
C ARG A 40 12.15 17.00 -1.56
N LEU A 41 11.28 15.99 -1.69
CA LEU A 41 10.17 16.03 -2.62
C LEU A 41 8.98 16.83 -2.09
N ALA A 42 8.71 16.77 -0.79
CA ALA A 42 7.52 17.33 -0.18
C ALA A 42 7.67 18.83 0.16
N GLU A 43 8.82 19.27 0.69
CA GLU A 43 9.02 20.64 1.17
C GLU A 43 8.68 21.72 0.14
N PRO A 44 9.13 21.63 -1.14
CA PRO A 44 8.80 22.65 -2.14
C PRO A 44 7.30 22.75 -2.45
N LEU A 45 6.55 21.67 -2.17
CA LEU A 45 5.10 21.59 -2.42
C LEU A 45 4.29 22.04 -1.22
N LEU A 46 4.79 21.83 -0.01
CA LEU A 46 4.12 22.25 1.22
C LEU A 46 3.99 23.78 1.35
N GLU A 47 4.81 24.54 0.63
CA GLU A 47 4.76 25.99 0.55
C GLU A 47 3.73 26.49 -0.47
N LYS A 48 3.19 25.61 -1.32
CA LYS A 48 2.24 25.96 -2.40
C LYS A 48 0.86 25.39 -2.09
N PRO A 49 -0.06 26.19 -1.51
CA PRO A 49 -1.40 25.70 -1.14
C PRO A 49 -2.17 25.03 -2.28
N GLU A 50 -2.02 25.54 -3.51
CA GLU A 50 -2.69 25.02 -4.70
C GLU A 50 -2.22 23.62 -5.13
N MET A 51 -1.04 23.20 -4.68
CA MET A 51 -0.46 21.88 -5.00
C MET A 51 -0.86 20.81 -3.99
N THR A 52 -1.46 21.17 -2.88
CA THR A 52 -1.78 20.21 -1.79
C THR A 52 -3.06 19.40 -2.05
N GLY A 53 -3.76 19.62 -3.14
CA GLY A 53 -4.95 18.86 -3.56
C GLY A 53 -6.16 18.95 -2.64
N ARG A 54 -5.95 19.24 -1.37
CA ARG A 54 -6.97 19.43 -0.32
C ARG A 54 -6.44 20.32 0.80
N PRO A 55 -6.27 21.63 0.56
CA PRO A 55 -5.71 22.56 1.53
C PRO A 55 -6.53 22.61 2.84
N GLU A 56 -7.82 22.35 2.76
CA GLU A 56 -8.72 22.27 3.92
C GLU A 56 -8.36 21.13 4.91
N TYR A 57 -7.61 20.12 4.47
CA TYR A 57 -7.20 18.99 5.32
C TYR A 57 -5.72 19.03 5.73
N ASN A 58 -5.00 20.11 5.39
CA ASN A 58 -3.58 20.24 5.73
C ASN A 58 -2.73 19.02 5.29
N HIS A 59 -3.01 18.49 4.10
CA HIS A 59 -2.61 17.18 3.61
C HIS A 59 -1.94 17.29 2.24
N LEU A 60 -0.74 16.75 2.12
CA LEU A 60 -0.06 16.51 0.85
C LEU A 60 -0.21 15.04 0.47
N ASP A 61 -0.69 14.79 -0.73
CA ASP A 61 -0.76 13.47 -1.38
C ASP A 61 0.07 13.55 -2.67
N LEU A 62 1.37 13.27 -2.57
CA LEU A 62 2.30 13.32 -3.70
C LEU A 62 2.41 11.94 -4.32
N ARG A 63 2.11 11.84 -5.61
CA ARG A 63 2.12 10.59 -6.37
C ARG A 63 3.20 10.53 -7.45
N PRO A 64 3.37 11.57 -8.31
CA PRO A 64 4.42 11.54 -9.33
C PRO A 64 5.82 11.76 -8.75
N GLY A 65 6.81 11.24 -9.43
CA GLY A 65 8.21 11.56 -9.18
C GLY A 65 8.89 10.80 -8.03
N LEU A 66 8.18 9.96 -7.26
CA LEU A 66 8.78 9.25 -6.12
C LEU A 66 9.98 8.38 -6.55
N LEU A 67 9.87 7.68 -7.68
CA LEU A 67 10.92 6.77 -8.15
C LEU A 67 12.14 7.47 -8.76
N ARG A 68 12.22 8.80 -8.68
CA ARG A 68 13.40 9.59 -9.01
C ARG A 68 14.39 9.75 -7.84
N GLU A 69 13.98 9.37 -6.64
CA GLU A 69 14.82 9.32 -5.45
C GLU A 69 15.28 7.88 -5.21
N GLU A 70 16.60 7.67 -5.08
CA GLU A 70 17.20 6.33 -4.97
C GLU A 70 16.62 5.54 -3.78
N ALA A 71 16.51 6.15 -2.61
CA ALA A 71 15.97 5.49 -1.43
C ALA A 71 14.49 5.06 -1.62
N LEU A 72 13.70 5.85 -2.34
CA LEU A 72 12.30 5.52 -2.65
C LEU A 72 12.20 4.46 -3.76
N PHE A 73 13.14 4.49 -4.71
CA PHE A 73 13.25 3.45 -5.73
C PHE A 73 13.57 2.08 -5.13
N ASP A 74 14.43 2.02 -4.13
CA ASP A 74 14.84 0.77 -3.45
C ASP A 74 13.68 0.08 -2.73
N LEU A 75 12.61 0.80 -2.38
CA LEU A 75 11.40 0.20 -1.82
C LEU A 75 10.60 -0.66 -2.82
N VAL A 76 10.82 -0.49 -4.14
CA VAL A 76 10.08 -1.24 -5.19
C VAL A 76 10.22 -2.75 -5.02
N ALA A 77 11.36 -3.23 -4.52
CA ALA A 77 11.61 -4.65 -4.27
C ALA A 77 12.10 -4.91 -2.84
N HIS A 78 11.56 -4.17 -1.86
CA HIS A 78 12.04 -4.23 -0.48
C HIS A 78 11.86 -5.62 0.14
N SER A 79 12.95 -6.19 0.67
CA SER A 79 13.03 -7.60 1.10
C SER A 79 12.16 -7.95 2.31
N SER A 80 11.81 -6.98 3.16
CA SER A 80 10.97 -7.25 4.34
C SER A 80 9.46 -7.37 4.03
N THR A 81 9.02 -6.91 2.86
CA THR A 81 7.58 -6.73 2.57
C THR A 81 7.15 -7.33 1.24
N VAL A 82 7.88 -7.10 0.15
CA VAL A 82 7.50 -7.60 -1.19
C VAL A 82 7.42 -9.13 -1.26
N PRO A 83 8.30 -9.91 -0.60
CA PRO A 83 8.14 -11.36 -0.50
C PRO A 83 6.81 -11.80 0.09
N LEU A 84 6.26 -11.03 1.04
CA LEU A 84 4.95 -11.32 1.64
C LEU A 84 3.82 -11.04 0.64
N VAL A 85 3.91 -9.96 -0.13
CA VAL A 85 2.96 -9.67 -1.22
C VAL A 85 2.93 -10.81 -2.24
N VAL A 86 4.10 -11.33 -2.64
CA VAL A 86 4.19 -12.47 -3.57
C VAL A 86 3.49 -13.70 -3.01
N GLN A 87 3.65 -13.99 -1.71
CA GLN A 87 3.06 -15.14 -1.05
C GLN A 87 1.56 -14.98 -0.74
N LEU A 88 1.08 -13.74 -0.59
CA LEU A 88 -0.34 -13.44 -0.32
C LEU A 88 -1.15 -13.26 -1.60
N LEU A 89 -0.56 -12.71 -2.66
CA LEU A 89 -1.25 -12.42 -3.90
C LEU A 89 -0.79 -13.33 -5.05
N SER A 90 0.42 -13.11 -5.54
CA SER A 90 0.96 -13.85 -6.70
C SER A 90 2.38 -13.38 -7.03
N PRO A 91 3.23 -14.20 -7.68
CA PRO A 91 4.43 -13.73 -8.36
C PRO A 91 4.13 -12.97 -9.68
N ASN A 92 2.89 -13.02 -10.17
CA ASN A 92 2.46 -12.35 -11.41
C ASN A 92 2.02 -10.90 -11.15
N ILE A 93 2.89 -10.11 -10.54
CA ILE A 93 2.60 -8.74 -10.10
C ILE A 93 3.56 -7.72 -10.68
N HIS A 94 3.12 -6.47 -10.64
CA HIS A 94 3.93 -5.28 -10.88
C HIS A 94 3.58 -4.17 -9.87
N LEU A 95 4.41 -3.13 -9.80
CA LEU A 95 4.10 -1.92 -9.07
C LEU A 95 2.97 -1.18 -9.79
N HIS A 96 1.84 -1.02 -9.10
CA HIS A 96 0.64 -0.40 -9.66
C HIS A 96 0.54 1.08 -9.29
N SER A 97 0.97 1.44 -8.07
CA SER A 97 0.86 2.81 -7.57
C SER A 97 1.92 3.13 -6.51
N THR A 98 2.25 4.40 -6.40
CA THR A 98 3.07 4.96 -5.31
C THR A 98 2.43 6.22 -4.77
N THR A 99 2.55 6.46 -3.46
CA THR A 99 2.03 7.68 -2.83
C THR A 99 2.88 8.05 -1.63
N LEU A 100 3.26 9.30 -1.53
CA LEU A 100 3.84 9.93 -0.34
C LEU A 100 2.77 10.81 0.30
N ILE A 101 2.47 10.57 1.57
CA ILE A 101 1.44 11.30 2.30
C ILE A 101 2.07 12.02 3.47
N TYR A 102 1.92 13.36 3.50
CA TYR A 102 2.22 14.21 4.64
C TYR A 102 0.93 14.83 5.16
N LYS A 103 0.66 14.62 6.42
CA LYS A 103 -0.49 15.19 7.09
C LYS A 103 -0.04 16.02 8.28
N ARG A 104 -0.18 17.34 8.17
CA ARG A 104 0.16 18.28 9.23
C ARG A 104 -0.85 18.21 10.37
N PRO A 105 -0.49 18.64 11.59
CA PRO A 105 -1.44 18.82 12.68
C PRO A 105 -2.63 19.69 12.27
N GLU A 106 -3.84 19.25 12.59
CA GLU A 106 -5.07 19.98 12.35
C GLU A 106 -5.47 20.73 13.63
N HIS A 107 -5.92 21.97 13.47
CA HIS A 107 -6.43 22.74 14.60
C HIS A 107 -7.74 22.13 15.15
N THR A 108 -7.95 22.20 16.45
CA THR A 108 -9.13 21.64 17.15
C THR A 108 -10.47 22.16 16.63
N ASN A 109 -10.50 23.33 16.01
CA ASN A 109 -11.68 23.97 15.44
C ASN A 109 -11.93 23.61 13.96
N ALA A 110 -11.13 22.73 13.38
CA ALA A 110 -11.39 22.23 12.02
C ALA A 110 -12.77 21.56 11.95
N PRO A 111 -13.52 21.75 10.85
CA PRO A 111 -14.83 21.12 10.67
C PRO A 111 -14.72 19.61 10.87
N THR A 112 -15.82 19.01 11.34
CA THR A 112 -15.86 17.56 11.62
C THR A 112 -15.35 16.78 10.41
N PHE A 113 -14.26 16.10 10.56
CA PHE A 113 -13.64 15.33 9.49
C PHE A 113 -14.59 14.22 9.07
N ARG A 114 -15.15 14.33 7.87
CA ARG A 114 -15.93 13.24 7.28
C ARG A 114 -15.00 12.17 6.77
N ARG A 115 -15.01 10.99 7.39
CA ARG A 115 -14.22 9.84 6.94
C ARG A 115 -14.69 9.37 5.57
N GLY A 116 -13.75 9.31 4.63
CA GLY A 116 -14.01 8.83 3.28
C GLY A 116 -13.77 7.33 3.16
N TRP A 117 -14.58 6.51 3.83
CA TRP A 117 -14.48 5.05 3.73
C TRP A 117 -14.56 4.59 2.28
N HIS A 118 -13.55 3.85 1.82
CA HIS A 118 -13.47 3.35 0.45
C HIS A 118 -12.67 2.05 0.36
N ARG A 119 -12.79 1.40 -0.78
CA ARG A 119 -11.95 0.30 -1.25
C ARG A 119 -11.03 0.84 -2.32
N ASP A 120 -9.82 0.29 -2.39
CA ASP A 120 -8.88 0.64 -3.46
C ASP A 120 -9.28 -0.02 -4.78
N ILE A 121 -8.61 0.42 -5.87
CA ILE A 121 -8.87 -0.08 -7.21
C ILE A 121 -10.39 -0.07 -7.48
N ARG A 122 -10.90 0.99 -8.05
CA ARG A 122 -12.33 1.38 -8.14
C ARG A 122 -13.31 0.36 -8.73
N ILE A 123 -12.95 -0.93 -8.74
CA ILE A 123 -13.79 -2.06 -9.21
C ILE A 123 -15.22 -2.03 -8.62
N PRO A 124 -15.45 -1.68 -7.33
CA PRO A 124 -16.81 -1.64 -6.80
C PRO A 124 -17.74 -0.68 -7.50
N ARG A 125 -17.21 0.37 -8.14
CA ARG A 125 -18.02 1.34 -8.90
C ARG A 125 -18.54 0.78 -10.21
N ASP A 126 -17.77 -0.17 -10.80
CA ASP A 126 -18.10 -0.74 -12.11
C ASP A 126 -18.85 -2.07 -11.98
N LEU A 127 -18.45 -2.92 -11.03
CA LEU A 127 -18.95 -4.29 -10.88
C LEU A 127 -19.77 -4.55 -9.60
N GLY A 128 -19.92 -3.53 -8.75
CA GLY A 128 -20.58 -3.66 -7.44
C GLY A 128 -19.71 -4.35 -6.40
N HIS A 129 -20.29 -4.69 -5.25
CA HIS A 129 -19.54 -5.25 -4.10
C HIS A 129 -19.59 -6.78 -4.00
N GLN A 130 -20.44 -7.44 -4.81
CA GLN A 130 -20.78 -8.85 -4.59
C GLN A 130 -19.67 -9.84 -4.98
N SER A 131 -18.89 -9.52 -5.99
CA SER A 131 -17.90 -10.46 -6.56
C SER A 131 -16.57 -9.76 -6.83
N LEU A 132 -16.02 -9.10 -5.81
CA LEU A 132 -14.77 -8.39 -5.96
C LEU A 132 -13.59 -9.36 -5.84
N PRO A 133 -12.74 -9.48 -6.86
CA PRO A 133 -11.51 -10.24 -6.73
C PRO A 133 -10.45 -9.49 -5.92
N MET A 134 -9.61 -10.23 -5.20
CA MET A 134 -8.36 -9.68 -4.69
C MET A 134 -7.39 -9.56 -5.86
N VAL A 135 -7.12 -8.34 -6.30
CA VAL A 135 -6.27 -8.05 -7.48
C VAL A 135 -5.04 -7.21 -7.14
N GLY A 136 -4.93 -6.75 -5.91
CA GLY A 136 -3.80 -5.94 -5.46
C GLY A 136 -3.65 -5.90 -3.95
N ILE A 137 -2.43 -5.64 -3.53
CA ILE A 137 -2.04 -5.41 -2.12
C ILE A 137 -1.24 -4.11 -2.08
N LYS A 138 -1.58 -3.26 -1.13
CA LYS A 138 -0.83 -2.04 -0.83
C LYS A 138 -0.01 -2.23 0.43
N ILE A 139 1.23 -1.77 0.41
CA ILE A 139 2.12 -1.66 1.55
C ILE A 139 2.14 -0.20 1.99
N CYS A 140 1.92 0.05 3.27
CA CYS A 140 2.11 1.35 3.89
C CYS A 140 3.30 1.27 4.85
N TYR A 141 4.33 2.09 4.61
CA TYR A 141 5.49 2.23 5.48
C TYR A 141 5.31 3.48 6.33
N CYS A 142 5.43 3.33 7.66
CA CYS A 142 5.36 4.41 8.61
C CYS A 142 6.73 5.08 8.75
N LEU A 143 6.84 6.35 8.35
CA LEU A 143 8.08 7.13 8.51
C LEU A 143 8.10 7.92 9.82
N THR A 144 6.95 8.05 10.49
CA THR A 144 6.78 8.64 11.82
C THR A 144 5.96 7.71 12.70
N ASP A 145 5.94 7.97 14.03
CA ASP A 145 5.15 7.17 14.95
C ASP A 145 3.67 7.59 14.96
N PHE A 146 2.80 6.63 15.25
CA PHE A 146 1.35 6.76 15.32
C PHE A 146 0.84 6.14 16.62
N HIS A 147 1.14 6.77 17.77
CA HIS A 147 0.84 6.21 19.10
C HIS A 147 -0.51 6.67 19.66
N GLN A 148 -1.13 7.69 19.05
CA GLN A 148 -2.38 8.29 19.53
C GLN A 148 -3.52 8.10 18.52
N PRO A 149 -4.78 8.08 18.98
CA PRO A 149 -5.93 8.15 18.09
C PRO A 149 -5.89 9.43 17.24
N ASN A 150 -6.37 9.32 16.01
CA ASN A 150 -6.42 10.47 15.11
C ASN A 150 -5.05 11.16 14.93
N SER A 151 -3.99 10.39 14.80
CA SER A 151 -2.64 10.90 14.50
C SER A 151 -2.32 10.95 13.00
N GLY A 152 -3.34 10.90 12.15
CA GLY A 152 -3.19 10.90 10.70
C GLY A 152 -3.04 9.52 10.06
N MET A 153 -3.14 8.43 10.86
CA MET A 153 -3.04 7.06 10.40
C MET A 153 -4.29 6.61 9.62
N THR A 154 -4.12 5.58 8.82
CA THR A 154 -5.21 4.86 8.15
C THR A 154 -5.95 3.97 9.15
N LEU A 155 -7.28 4.03 9.13
CA LEU A 155 -8.16 3.07 9.81
C LEU A 155 -8.56 1.96 8.87
N MET A 156 -8.66 0.74 9.40
CA MET A 156 -9.13 -0.45 8.70
C MET A 156 -10.47 -0.92 9.24
N ALA A 157 -11.41 -1.22 8.37
CA ALA A 157 -12.65 -1.92 8.74
C ALA A 157 -12.36 -3.43 8.68
N ARG A 158 -12.04 -4.05 9.83
CA ARG A 158 -11.62 -5.44 9.97
C ARG A 158 -12.60 -6.39 9.27
N GLY A 159 -12.08 -7.33 8.47
CA GLY A 159 -12.88 -8.34 7.77
C GLY A 159 -13.80 -7.81 6.68
N SER A 160 -13.81 -6.49 6.43
CA SER A 160 -14.73 -5.88 5.45
C SER A 160 -14.44 -6.27 3.99
N HIS A 161 -13.27 -6.84 3.70
CA HIS A 161 -12.94 -7.39 2.40
C HIS A 161 -13.84 -8.59 2.02
N LEU A 162 -14.39 -9.29 3.01
CA LEU A 162 -15.34 -10.40 2.83
C LEU A 162 -16.80 -9.94 2.62
N LYS A 163 -17.09 -8.64 2.83
CA LYS A 163 -18.45 -8.12 2.64
C LYS A 163 -18.80 -7.96 1.17
N SER A 164 -19.97 -8.46 0.81
CA SER A 164 -20.59 -8.29 -0.51
C SER A 164 -21.42 -7.01 -0.65
N THR A 165 -21.47 -6.16 0.40
CA THR A 165 -22.25 -4.93 0.46
C THR A 165 -21.38 -3.74 0.83
N PRO A 166 -21.81 -2.49 0.58
CA PRO A 166 -21.22 -1.30 1.18
C PRO A 166 -21.21 -1.35 2.71
N LEU A 167 -20.40 -0.51 3.36
CA LEU A 167 -20.45 -0.33 4.82
C LEU A 167 -21.76 0.37 5.23
N ALA A 168 -22.33 -0.06 6.35
CA ALA A 168 -23.45 0.60 6.96
C ALA A 168 -22.99 1.76 7.84
N LEU A 169 -23.13 2.99 7.35
CA LEU A 169 -22.83 4.21 8.10
C LEU A 169 -24.12 4.78 8.70
N PRO A 170 -24.31 4.73 10.04
CA PRO A 170 -25.46 5.35 10.67
C PRO A 170 -25.49 6.86 10.44
N LYS A 171 -26.70 7.43 10.39
CA LYS A 171 -26.86 8.87 10.16
C LYS A 171 -26.20 9.67 11.29
N GLY A 172 -25.29 10.56 10.93
CA GLY A 172 -24.55 11.39 11.89
C GLY A 172 -23.27 10.75 12.43
N GLU A 173 -23.04 9.47 12.18
CA GLU A 173 -21.81 8.78 12.58
C GLU A 173 -20.75 8.86 11.47
N VAL A 174 -19.51 8.73 11.88
CA VAL A 174 -18.35 8.73 10.97
C VAL A 174 -17.79 7.33 10.74
N ASP A 175 -18.12 6.39 11.64
CA ASP A 175 -17.68 5.00 11.60
C ASP A 175 -18.83 4.05 11.27
N PRO A 176 -18.55 2.95 10.56
CA PRO A 176 -19.54 1.90 10.29
C PRO A 176 -19.94 1.18 11.59
N ALA A 177 -21.21 0.76 11.65
CA ALA A 177 -21.75 0.03 12.79
C ALA A 177 -21.63 -1.50 12.66
N ASP A 178 -21.32 -2.00 11.47
CA ASP A 178 -21.41 -3.42 11.10
C ASP A 178 -20.04 -4.10 10.94
N VAL A 179 -18.97 -3.42 11.33
CA VAL A 179 -17.58 -3.94 11.35
C VAL A 179 -16.78 -3.29 12.47
N GLU A 180 -15.75 -3.98 12.94
CA GLU A 180 -14.75 -3.41 13.86
C GLU A 180 -13.84 -2.43 13.12
N VAL A 181 -13.72 -1.21 13.66
CA VAL A 181 -12.77 -0.21 13.15
C VAL A 181 -11.44 -0.31 13.91
N CYS A 182 -10.40 -0.69 13.20
CA CYS A 182 -9.05 -0.82 13.74
C CYS A 182 -8.23 0.45 13.51
N ASP A 183 -7.78 1.08 14.59
CA ASP A 183 -6.82 2.18 14.60
C ASP A 183 -5.44 1.60 14.89
N LEU A 184 -4.62 1.46 13.86
CA LEU A 184 -3.31 0.81 13.97
C LEU A 184 -2.33 1.71 14.74
N ARG A 185 -1.73 1.16 15.82
CA ARG A 185 -0.67 1.82 16.57
C ARG A 185 0.66 1.36 16.01
N MET A 186 1.39 2.29 15.40
CA MET A 186 2.59 1.99 14.61
C MET A 186 3.75 2.85 15.08
N ASN A 187 4.96 2.28 15.01
CA ASN A 187 6.19 3.02 15.19
C ASN A 187 6.78 3.39 13.82
N ALA A 188 7.64 4.39 13.79
CA ALA A 188 8.47 4.63 12.62
C ALA A 188 9.28 3.36 12.28
N GLY A 189 9.28 2.98 11.01
CA GLY A 189 9.88 1.74 10.53
C GLY A 189 8.95 0.53 10.49
N ASP A 190 7.78 0.58 11.12
CA ASP A 190 6.75 -0.43 10.91
C ASP A 190 6.10 -0.29 9.53
N ALA A 191 5.54 -1.39 9.02
CA ALA A 191 4.71 -1.38 7.83
C ALA A 191 3.43 -2.19 8.05
N PHE A 192 2.42 -1.96 7.22
CA PHE A 192 1.28 -2.85 7.12
C PHE A 192 0.90 -3.06 5.65
N LEU A 193 0.41 -4.25 5.38
CA LEU A 193 -0.10 -4.65 4.09
C LEU A 193 -1.62 -4.75 4.17
N PHE A 194 -2.32 -4.32 3.13
CA PHE A 194 -3.76 -4.49 3.04
C PHE A 194 -4.21 -4.74 1.60
N GLU A 195 -5.26 -5.52 1.44
CA GLU A 195 -5.78 -5.86 0.13
C GLU A 195 -6.77 -4.82 -0.41
N ASN A 196 -6.95 -4.81 -1.75
CA ASN A 196 -7.79 -3.81 -2.43
C ASN A 196 -9.27 -3.83 -2.03
N ARG A 197 -9.79 -4.91 -1.46
CA ARG A 197 -11.22 -5.05 -1.08
C ARG A 197 -11.54 -4.56 0.32
N ILE A 198 -10.54 -4.34 1.19
CA ILE A 198 -10.80 -3.86 2.55
C ILE A 198 -11.26 -2.40 2.53
N PHE A 199 -12.31 -2.09 3.27
CA PHE A 199 -12.67 -0.71 3.51
C PHE A 199 -11.71 -0.06 4.48
N HIS A 200 -11.21 1.10 4.09
CA HIS A 200 -10.29 1.88 4.90
C HIS A 200 -10.53 3.38 4.71
N THR A 201 -10.00 4.16 5.63
CA THR A 201 -10.07 5.63 5.58
C THR A 201 -8.90 6.25 6.33
N ALA A 202 -8.58 7.51 6.05
CA ALA A 202 -7.61 8.25 6.82
C ALA A 202 -8.24 8.93 8.04
N THR A 203 -7.48 9.08 9.13
CA THR A 203 -7.87 9.92 10.28
C THR A 203 -7.39 11.37 10.11
N PRO A 204 -8.01 12.35 10.78
CA PRO A 204 -7.40 13.65 10.99
C PRO A 204 -6.08 13.49 11.77
N ASN A 205 -5.18 14.46 11.67
CA ASN A 205 -3.98 14.48 12.51
C ASN A 205 -4.18 15.45 13.67
N ARG A 206 -4.49 14.94 14.84
CA ARG A 206 -4.65 15.69 16.10
C ARG A 206 -3.38 15.65 16.97
N SER A 207 -2.29 15.04 16.46
CA SER A 207 -0.99 15.05 17.13
C SER A 207 -0.29 16.41 16.94
N ASN A 208 0.86 16.57 17.60
CA ASN A 208 1.68 17.79 17.49
C ASN A 208 2.79 17.68 16.43
N ARG A 209 2.79 16.65 15.60
CA ARG A 209 3.81 16.40 14.56
C ARG A 209 3.18 16.03 13.23
N VAL A 210 3.95 16.24 12.16
CA VAL A 210 3.53 15.83 10.82
C VAL A 210 3.54 14.31 10.74
N ALA A 211 2.42 13.72 10.35
CA ALA A 211 2.32 12.31 10.01
C ALA A 211 2.87 12.08 8.59
N LYS A 212 3.81 11.14 8.44
CA LYS A 212 4.49 10.85 7.17
C LYS A 212 4.42 9.35 6.88
N VAL A 213 3.86 8.98 5.75
CA VAL A 213 3.79 7.59 5.29
C VAL A 213 4.10 7.48 3.79
N LEU A 214 4.64 6.33 3.40
CA LEU A 214 4.83 5.93 2.01
C LEU A 214 3.94 4.74 1.71
N MET A 215 3.24 4.76 0.58
CA MET A 215 2.42 3.65 0.12
C MET A 215 2.88 3.15 -1.24
N TYR A 216 3.08 1.83 -1.37
CA TYR A 216 3.43 1.14 -2.59
C TYR A 216 2.36 0.07 -2.87
N GLY A 217 1.62 0.23 -3.96
CA GLY A 217 0.58 -0.71 -4.36
C GLY A 217 1.08 -1.66 -5.43
N TYR A 218 0.86 -2.96 -5.23
CA TYR A 218 1.16 -4.01 -6.20
C TYR A 218 -0.14 -4.63 -6.68
N ALA A 219 -0.23 -4.89 -7.99
CA ALA A 219 -1.39 -5.53 -8.60
C ALA A 219 -0.94 -6.53 -9.65
N TYR A 220 -1.86 -7.34 -10.14
CA TYR A 220 -1.57 -8.27 -11.24
C TYR A 220 -1.04 -7.54 -12.47
N ARG A 221 -0.08 -8.12 -13.18
CA ARG A 221 0.60 -7.54 -14.34
C ARG A 221 -0.33 -7.20 -15.52
N TRP A 222 -1.49 -7.86 -15.62
CA TRP A 222 -2.48 -7.55 -16.64
C TRP A 222 -3.32 -6.29 -16.31
N MET A 223 -3.20 -5.74 -15.12
CA MET A 223 -3.80 -4.46 -14.76
C MET A 223 -2.87 -3.32 -15.18
N LYS A 224 -3.44 -2.25 -15.72
CA LYS A 224 -2.69 -1.04 -16.06
C LYS A 224 -2.26 -0.33 -14.77
N ALA A 225 -0.98 0.05 -14.70
CA ALA A 225 -0.50 0.92 -13.63
C ALA A 225 -1.18 2.29 -13.66
N GLU A 226 -1.22 2.97 -12.53
CA GLU A 226 -1.75 4.33 -12.43
C GLU A 226 -0.97 5.29 -13.35
N VAL A 227 -1.68 6.21 -13.99
CA VAL A 227 -1.11 7.07 -15.04
C VAL A 227 0.01 8.00 -14.55
N TYR A 228 0.06 8.28 -13.26
CA TYR A 228 1.09 9.10 -12.63
C TYR A 228 2.36 8.31 -12.27
N LEU A 229 2.34 6.98 -12.42
CA LEU A 229 3.52 6.17 -12.17
C LEU A 229 4.50 6.36 -13.33
N GLU A 230 5.47 7.22 -13.08
CA GLU A 230 6.47 7.58 -14.07
C GLU A 230 7.52 6.46 -14.22
N VAL A 231 8.08 6.37 -15.42
CA VAL A 231 9.25 5.52 -15.67
C VAL A 231 10.42 6.06 -14.83
N PRO A 232 11.07 5.21 -14.03
CA PRO A 232 12.21 5.62 -13.22
C PRO A 232 13.36 6.15 -14.08
N ASP A 233 14.26 6.91 -13.45
CA ASP A 233 15.48 7.39 -14.10
C ASP A 233 16.28 6.22 -14.69
N LYS A 234 16.84 6.45 -15.88
CA LYS A 234 17.65 5.43 -16.59
C LYS A 234 18.82 4.90 -15.77
N GLN A 235 19.42 5.72 -14.91
CA GLN A 235 20.50 5.29 -14.02
C GLN A 235 20.05 4.22 -13.01
N TYR A 236 18.83 4.32 -12.46
CA TYR A 236 18.26 3.33 -11.55
C TYR A 236 17.85 2.06 -12.30
N LEU A 237 17.23 2.22 -13.47
CA LEU A 237 16.88 1.08 -14.33
C LEU A 237 18.11 0.29 -14.76
N ALA A 238 19.24 0.94 -15.02
CA ALA A 238 20.49 0.27 -15.39
C ALA A 238 21.02 -0.64 -14.27
N LYS A 239 20.82 -0.27 -13.01
CA LYS A 239 21.23 -1.04 -11.82
C LYS A 239 20.17 -2.05 -11.36
N ALA A 240 18.93 -1.96 -11.85
CA ALA A 240 17.82 -2.78 -11.41
C ALA A 240 18.04 -4.27 -11.72
N ASP A 241 17.82 -5.10 -10.73
CA ASP A 241 17.80 -6.55 -10.89
C ASP A 241 16.55 -7.03 -11.68
N PRO A 242 16.51 -8.29 -12.13
CA PRO A 242 15.36 -8.79 -12.90
C PRO A 242 14.02 -8.71 -12.16
N ILE A 243 13.99 -8.81 -10.83
CA ILE A 243 12.76 -8.70 -10.02
C ILE A 243 12.28 -7.25 -10.04
N THR A 244 13.15 -6.30 -9.73
CA THR A 244 12.85 -4.87 -9.77
C THR A 244 12.37 -4.43 -11.15
N ARG A 245 13.00 -4.91 -12.22
CA ARG A 245 12.57 -4.65 -13.61
C ARG A 245 11.17 -5.19 -13.89
N GLN A 246 10.87 -6.43 -13.45
CA GLN A 246 9.51 -6.97 -13.58
C GLN A 246 8.51 -6.09 -12.83
N LEU A 247 8.81 -5.69 -11.60
CA LEU A 247 7.93 -4.84 -10.79
C LEU A 247 7.72 -3.46 -11.43
N LEU A 248 8.69 -2.94 -12.17
CA LEU A 248 8.58 -1.70 -12.93
C LEU A 248 7.90 -1.86 -14.30
N GLY A 249 7.34 -3.04 -14.59
CA GLY A 249 6.56 -3.27 -15.81
C GLY A 249 7.39 -3.67 -17.01
N GLU A 250 8.68 -4.04 -16.85
CA GLU A 250 9.45 -4.60 -17.96
C GLU A 250 8.87 -5.97 -18.36
N TYR A 251 8.23 -6.02 -19.52
CA TYR A 251 7.70 -7.24 -20.11
C TYR A 251 8.73 -7.79 -21.11
N ARG A 252 9.30 -8.94 -20.78
CA ARG A 252 9.91 -9.80 -21.81
C ARG A 252 8.87 -10.80 -22.26
N ASP A 253 9.01 -11.28 -23.50
CA ASP A 253 8.10 -12.20 -24.17
C ASP A 253 7.57 -13.29 -23.22
N VAL A 254 6.28 -13.26 -22.98
CA VAL A 254 5.66 -13.79 -21.75
C VAL A 254 5.44 -15.30 -21.83
N ASP A 255 5.39 -15.85 -23.06
CA ASP A 255 4.85 -17.19 -23.26
C ASP A 255 5.89 -18.32 -23.17
N THR A 256 7.19 -18.01 -23.12
CA THR A 256 8.23 -19.03 -23.19
C THR A 256 9.16 -19.10 -21.96
N GLN A 257 9.20 -18.08 -21.09
CA GLN A 257 10.10 -18.04 -19.95
C GLN A 257 9.38 -17.62 -18.65
N PRO A 258 9.59 -18.33 -17.53
CA PRO A 258 9.02 -17.93 -16.27
C PRO A 258 9.54 -16.55 -15.84
N TRP A 259 8.67 -15.72 -15.31
CA TRP A 259 8.99 -14.36 -14.82
C TRP A 259 10.00 -14.39 -13.67
N ALA A 260 10.68 -13.29 -13.43
CA ALA A 260 11.70 -13.20 -12.38
C ALA A 260 11.14 -13.57 -10.99
N LEU A 261 9.98 -13.04 -10.61
CA LEU A 261 9.31 -13.39 -9.35
C LEU A 261 8.77 -14.81 -9.33
N GLN A 262 8.37 -15.37 -10.47
CA GLN A 262 7.93 -16.78 -10.55
C GLN A 262 9.11 -17.73 -10.33
N ARG A 263 10.28 -17.46 -10.94
CA ARG A 263 11.51 -18.21 -10.68
C ARG A 263 11.92 -18.11 -9.23
N TRP A 264 11.90 -16.88 -8.67
CA TRP A 264 12.21 -16.63 -7.28
C TRP A 264 11.27 -17.40 -6.34
N ALA A 265 9.95 -17.34 -6.55
CA ALA A 265 8.95 -18.06 -5.76
C ALA A 265 9.14 -19.58 -5.85
N LYS A 266 9.45 -20.10 -7.05
CA LYS A 266 9.76 -21.53 -7.25
C LYS A 266 11.00 -21.96 -6.45
N THR A 267 12.07 -21.18 -6.48
CA THR A 267 13.31 -21.45 -5.74
C THR A 267 13.08 -21.55 -4.23
N HIS A 268 12.12 -20.76 -3.71
CA HIS A 268 11.80 -20.73 -2.28
C HIS A 268 10.61 -21.63 -1.90
N GLY A 269 10.05 -22.40 -2.84
CA GLY A 269 8.93 -23.31 -2.57
C GLY A 269 7.61 -22.61 -2.22
N VAL A 270 7.39 -21.37 -2.69
CA VAL A 270 6.21 -20.55 -2.36
C VAL A 270 5.36 -20.18 -3.58
N LEU A 271 5.43 -20.98 -4.64
CA LEU A 271 4.48 -20.82 -5.75
C LEU A 271 3.05 -21.08 -5.25
N PRO A 272 2.09 -20.22 -5.56
CA PRO A 272 0.69 -20.52 -5.33
C PRO A 272 0.29 -21.77 -6.12
N GLU A 273 -0.67 -22.51 -5.58
CA GLU A 273 -1.29 -23.60 -6.32
C GLU A 273 -1.93 -23.06 -7.59
N THR A 274 -1.68 -23.76 -8.71
CA THR A 274 -2.30 -23.39 -9.99
C THR A 274 -3.72 -23.95 -10.03
N VAL A 275 -4.67 -23.10 -10.38
CA VAL A 275 -6.04 -23.56 -10.67
C VAL A 275 -6.01 -24.23 -12.03
N PRO A 276 -6.33 -25.54 -12.13
CA PRO A 276 -6.36 -26.23 -13.41
C PRO A 276 -7.51 -25.74 -14.30
N TRP A 277 -7.32 -25.77 -15.61
CA TRP A 277 -8.37 -25.44 -16.57
C TRP A 277 -9.45 -26.52 -16.64
N THR A 278 -9.09 -27.76 -16.30
CA THR A 278 -9.99 -28.92 -16.29
C THR A 278 -9.67 -29.79 -15.10
N VAL A 279 -10.66 -30.49 -14.58
CA VAL A 279 -10.52 -31.57 -13.60
C VAL A 279 -11.14 -32.85 -14.18
N GLU A 280 -10.53 -34.00 -13.91
CA GLU A 280 -11.16 -35.29 -14.19
C GLU A 280 -12.28 -35.52 -13.15
N VAL A 281 -13.50 -35.88 -13.62
CA VAL A 281 -14.69 -36.14 -12.81
C VAL A 281 -15.02 -37.61 -12.83
#